data_189484161a71e7588a1c609db052933e
#
_entry.id   189484161a71e7588a1c609db052933e
#
_cell.length_a   1.000
_cell.length_b   1.000
_cell.length_c   1.000
_cell.angle_alpha   90.00
_cell.angle_beta   90.00
_cell.angle_gamma   90.00
#
_symmetry.space_group_name_H-M   'P 1'
#
loop_
_entity.id
_entity.type
_entity.pdbx_description
1 polymer ?
#
loop_
_entity_poly.entity_id
_entity_poly.type
_entity_poly.pdbx_seq_one_letter_code
_entity_poly.pdbx_strand_id
1 'polypeptide(L)'
;MMKYFISLSLIALIGLNSCSEPTYPSEYSNQVVVQGYLMANQPIDSIIVRRTARLEEYVSEANLAINGAIVIITSNEINGIVDTLKAMPGNPGFYTSTRNPQNIIKPKQTYTLFVRTPDGRTVTATTTVPDTFHIIAKETFPRVIYYRKGPVVDQTKPYIIDWTSSSMHSDYITSVTSLDSLADQIPRDFGNNNEEKPNRTSYGFNYIDKTHTEIPWFTFHYYGKHMLAILAIDNNYYNFIRQANSGGTDIREIKYDVIGGLGVFGSAAMDSLIVTLQPN
;
A
#
# COMPACT_ATOMS: atom_id res chain seq x y z
N MET A 1 -71.83 2.86 -19.72
CA MET A 1 -70.80 2.78 -18.64
C MET A 1 -69.93 1.53 -18.67
N MET A 2 -70.40 0.39 -19.12
CA MET A 2 -69.63 -0.89 -19.11
C MET A 2 -68.45 -0.95 -20.14
N LYS A 3 -68.48 -0.19 -21.22
CA LYS A 3 -67.39 -0.16 -22.25
C LYS A 3 -66.09 0.56 -21.76
N TYR A 4 -66.20 1.50 -20.85
CA TYR A 4 -65.02 2.22 -20.32
C TYR A 4 -64.27 1.44 -19.22
N PHE A 5 -64.98 0.53 -18.51
CA PHE A 5 -64.36 -0.33 -17.51
C PHE A 5 -63.43 -1.39 -18.12
N ILE A 6 -63.79 -1.92 -19.28
CA ILE A 6 -62.98 -2.94 -19.99
C ILE A 6 -61.69 -2.28 -20.55
N SER A 7 -61.79 -1.03 -21.05
CA SER A 7 -60.64 -0.30 -21.59
C SER A 7 -59.63 0.10 -20.51
N LEU A 8 -60.11 0.44 -19.33
CA LEU A 8 -59.21 0.78 -18.18
C LEU A 8 -58.51 -0.42 -17.59
N SER A 9 -59.16 -1.61 -17.57
CA SER A 9 -58.57 -2.87 -17.11
C SER A 9 -57.49 -3.38 -18.06
N LEU A 10 -57.56 -3.15 -19.35
CA LEU A 10 -56.59 -3.58 -20.35
C LEU A 10 -55.29 -2.74 -20.29
N ILE A 11 -55.41 -1.44 -19.94
CA ILE A 11 -54.23 -0.55 -19.78
C ILE A 11 -53.46 -0.89 -18.49
N ALA A 12 -54.12 -1.36 -17.43
CA ALA A 12 -53.46 -1.77 -16.18
C ALA A 12 -52.66 -3.09 -16.32
N LEU A 13 -52.96 -3.96 -17.28
CA LEU A 13 -52.22 -5.19 -17.51
C LEU A 13 -50.92 -5.00 -18.29
N ILE A 14 -50.74 -3.90 -19.02
CA ILE A 14 -49.53 -3.65 -19.82
C ILE A 14 -48.40 -3.06 -18.97
N GLY A 15 -48.71 -2.50 -17.80
CA GLY A 15 -47.73 -1.87 -16.90
C GLY A 15 -46.91 -2.82 -16.02
N LEU A 16 -47.18 -4.13 -16.02
CA LEU A 16 -46.56 -5.07 -15.09
C LEU A 16 -45.35 -5.83 -15.66
N ASN A 17 -44.96 -5.59 -16.91
CA ASN A 17 -43.79 -6.30 -17.50
C ASN A 17 -42.52 -5.46 -17.56
N SER A 18 -42.38 -4.41 -16.76
CA SER A 18 -41.19 -3.53 -16.76
C SER A 18 -40.21 -3.82 -15.59
N CYS A 19 -40.17 -5.06 -15.06
CA CYS A 19 -39.05 -5.52 -14.30
C CYS A 19 -38.12 -6.27 -15.26
N SER A 20 -37.24 -5.57 -15.96
CA SER A 20 -36.05 -6.21 -16.50
C SER A 20 -35.16 -6.58 -15.30
N GLU A 21 -35.03 -7.88 -15.06
CA GLU A 21 -34.00 -8.35 -14.11
C GLU A 21 -32.66 -7.74 -14.55
N PRO A 22 -31.89 -7.17 -13.62
CA PRO A 22 -30.54 -6.71 -13.95
C PRO A 22 -29.77 -7.91 -14.49
N THR A 23 -29.36 -7.85 -15.75
CA THR A 23 -28.52 -8.86 -16.37
C THR A 23 -27.16 -8.77 -15.69
N TYR A 24 -26.98 -9.53 -14.63
CA TYR A 24 -25.65 -9.72 -14.06
C TYR A 24 -24.79 -10.42 -15.11
N PRO A 25 -23.56 -9.95 -15.38
CA PRO A 25 -22.66 -10.67 -16.27
C PRO A 25 -22.53 -12.10 -15.78
N SER A 26 -22.95 -13.05 -16.58
CA SER A 26 -23.19 -14.44 -16.19
C SER A 26 -21.93 -15.25 -15.88
N GLU A 27 -20.73 -14.68 -16.09
CA GLU A 27 -19.48 -15.35 -15.77
C GLU A 27 -18.49 -14.38 -15.11
N TYR A 28 -18.19 -14.67 -13.85
CA TYR A 28 -17.07 -14.04 -13.17
C TYR A 28 -15.77 -14.53 -13.83
N SER A 29 -15.06 -13.60 -14.46
CA SER A 29 -13.68 -13.81 -14.92
C SER A 29 -12.72 -13.27 -13.88
N ASN A 30 -11.89 -14.14 -13.30
CA ASN A 30 -10.87 -13.68 -12.37
C ASN A 30 -9.82 -12.81 -13.08
N GLN A 31 -9.38 -11.74 -12.42
CA GLN A 31 -8.35 -10.86 -12.91
C GLN A 31 -7.01 -11.15 -12.22
N VAL A 32 -5.92 -10.89 -12.93
CA VAL A 32 -4.58 -10.96 -12.33
C VAL A 32 -4.38 -9.72 -11.46
N VAL A 33 -3.87 -9.93 -10.25
CA VAL A 33 -3.52 -8.88 -9.29
C VAL A 33 -2.03 -8.92 -9.07
N VAL A 34 -1.36 -7.77 -9.24
CA VAL A 34 0.07 -7.63 -8.96
C VAL A 34 0.27 -6.60 -7.85
N GLN A 35 1.23 -6.89 -6.96
CA GLN A 35 1.66 -5.95 -5.94
C GLN A 35 3.18 -5.99 -5.84
N GLY A 36 3.81 -4.83 -5.99
CA GLY A 36 5.25 -4.70 -5.87
C GLY A 36 5.67 -3.26 -5.60
N TYR A 37 6.73 -3.13 -4.80
CA TYR A 37 7.29 -1.83 -4.45
C TYR A 37 8.80 -1.86 -4.61
N LEU A 38 9.34 -0.88 -5.33
CA LEU A 38 10.78 -0.72 -5.50
C LEU A 38 11.28 0.38 -4.56
N MET A 39 12.34 0.08 -3.81
CA MET A 39 12.94 1.03 -2.87
C MET A 39 14.27 1.54 -3.40
N ALA A 40 14.45 2.86 -3.47
CA ALA A 40 15.70 3.48 -3.87
C ALA A 40 16.88 2.97 -3.03
N ASN A 41 17.98 2.64 -3.70
CA ASN A 41 19.20 2.11 -3.10
C ASN A 41 19.05 0.77 -2.37
N GLN A 42 17.96 0.04 -2.62
CA GLN A 42 17.72 -1.30 -2.09
C GLN A 42 17.68 -2.33 -3.23
N PRO A 43 17.90 -3.60 -2.95
CA PRO A 43 17.65 -4.67 -3.90
C PRO A 43 16.13 -4.78 -4.21
N ILE A 44 15.84 -5.48 -5.32
CA ILE A 44 14.44 -5.86 -5.61
C ILE A 44 14.00 -6.84 -4.53
N ASP A 45 12.96 -6.46 -3.79
CA ASP A 45 12.31 -7.32 -2.82
C ASP A 45 11.42 -8.36 -3.53
N SER A 46 10.17 -8.49 -3.17
CA SER A 46 9.25 -9.45 -3.77
C SER A 46 8.16 -8.75 -4.59
N ILE A 47 7.77 -9.42 -5.67
CA ILE A 47 6.55 -9.11 -6.41
C ILE A 47 5.52 -10.20 -6.10
N ILE A 48 4.34 -9.79 -5.71
CA ILE A 48 3.23 -10.70 -5.42
C ILE A 48 2.35 -10.77 -6.66
N VAL A 49 2.02 -11.99 -7.09
CA VAL A 49 1.11 -12.25 -8.21
C VAL A 49 -0.01 -13.15 -7.74
N ARG A 50 -1.23 -12.64 -7.80
CA ARG A 50 -2.44 -13.31 -7.33
C ARG A 50 -3.56 -13.16 -8.35
N ARG A 51 -4.70 -13.77 -8.09
CA ARG A 51 -5.97 -13.55 -8.81
C ARG A 51 -7.01 -12.95 -7.86
N THR A 52 -8.02 -12.31 -8.42
CA THR A 52 -9.21 -11.96 -7.65
C THR A 52 -9.99 -13.22 -7.24
N ALA A 53 -10.73 -13.14 -6.13
CA ALA A 53 -11.63 -14.18 -5.66
C ALA A 53 -13.08 -13.91 -6.11
N ARG A 54 -13.91 -14.94 -6.19
CA ARG A 54 -15.37 -14.79 -6.23
C ARG A 54 -15.87 -14.37 -4.83
N LEU A 55 -17.00 -13.71 -4.77
CA LEU A 55 -17.57 -13.23 -3.49
C LEU A 55 -17.83 -14.38 -2.51
N GLU A 56 -18.15 -15.56 -3.01
CA GLU A 56 -18.47 -16.76 -2.23
C GLU A 56 -17.28 -17.68 -2.01
N GLU A 57 -16.11 -17.35 -2.56
CA GLU A 57 -14.92 -18.18 -2.47
C GLU A 57 -14.22 -17.99 -1.12
N TYR A 58 -13.83 -19.11 -0.48
CA TYR A 58 -12.96 -19.04 0.68
C TYR A 58 -11.59 -18.47 0.30
N VAL A 59 -11.26 -17.30 0.84
CA VAL A 59 -10.05 -16.56 0.51
C VAL A 59 -8.91 -16.98 1.43
N SER A 60 -7.86 -17.54 0.83
CA SER A 60 -6.55 -17.72 1.48
C SER A 60 -5.44 -17.26 0.53
N GLU A 61 -4.29 -16.90 1.07
CA GLU A 61 -3.15 -16.50 0.24
C GLU A 61 -2.75 -17.58 -0.76
N ALA A 62 -2.77 -18.84 -0.33
CA ALA A 62 -2.43 -20.00 -1.17
C ALA A 62 -3.43 -20.20 -2.31
N ASN A 63 -4.73 -20.01 -2.06
CA ASN A 63 -5.77 -20.21 -3.08
C ASN A 63 -5.79 -19.13 -4.16
N LEU A 64 -5.35 -17.92 -3.81
CA LEU A 64 -5.31 -16.80 -4.73
C LEU A 64 -3.97 -16.69 -5.47
N ALA A 65 -2.95 -17.40 -5.01
CA ALA A 65 -1.61 -17.34 -5.59
C ALA A 65 -1.59 -17.82 -7.04
N ILE A 66 -0.94 -17.06 -7.92
CA ILE A 66 -0.59 -17.52 -9.28
C ILE A 66 0.85 -17.99 -9.23
N ASN A 67 1.02 -19.31 -9.20
CA ASN A 67 2.33 -19.95 -9.26
C ASN A 67 2.75 -20.20 -10.71
N GLY A 68 4.07 -20.22 -10.98
CA GLY A 68 4.60 -20.48 -12.33
C GLY A 68 4.49 -19.30 -13.30
N ALA A 69 4.18 -18.10 -12.83
CA ALA A 69 4.23 -16.90 -13.67
C ALA A 69 5.69 -16.56 -14.04
N ILE A 70 5.86 -15.98 -15.21
CA ILE A 70 7.11 -15.32 -15.62
C ILE A 70 7.00 -13.88 -15.13
N VAL A 71 7.92 -13.46 -14.26
CA VAL A 71 7.95 -12.12 -13.68
C VAL A 71 9.31 -11.49 -14.00
N ILE A 72 9.29 -10.36 -14.71
CA ILE A 72 10.50 -9.68 -15.16
C ILE A 72 10.42 -8.20 -14.77
N ILE A 73 11.52 -7.68 -14.23
CA ILE A 73 11.70 -6.24 -14.00
C ILE A 73 12.83 -5.75 -14.90
N THR A 74 12.58 -4.68 -15.64
CA THR A 74 13.56 -4.02 -16.50
C THR A 74 13.67 -2.55 -16.15
N SER A 75 14.86 -1.96 -16.26
CA SER A 75 15.05 -0.51 -16.23
C SER A 75 15.14 0.05 -17.64
N ASN A 76 14.77 1.31 -17.82
CA ASN A 76 14.82 2.00 -19.11
C ASN A 76 16.23 2.46 -19.52
N GLU A 77 17.24 2.21 -18.70
CA GLU A 77 18.62 2.58 -19.03
C GLU A 77 19.24 1.65 -20.06
N ILE A 78 20.15 2.20 -20.88
CA ILE A 78 21.05 1.42 -21.76
C ILE A 78 21.93 0.54 -20.86
N ASN A 79 21.90 -0.77 -21.06
CA ASN A 79 22.57 -1.77 -20.20
C ASN A 79 22.01 -1.78 -18.75
N GLY A 80 20.76 -1.37 -18.59
CA GLY A 80 20.10 -1.35 -17.30
C GLY A 80 19.72 -2.74 -16.76
N ILE A 81 19.04 -2.73 -15.63
CA ILE A 81 18.59 -3.95 -14.96
C ILE A 81 17.62 -4.73 -15.88
N VAL A 82 17.90 -6.01 -16.02
CA VAL A 82 16.95 -7.02 -16.49
C VAL A 82 16.99 -8.15 -15.47
N ASP A 83 15.94 -8.32 -14.69
CA ASP A 83 15.87 -9.33 -13.67
C ASP A 83 14.63 -10.20 -13.83
N THR A 84 14.84 -11.50 -13.96
CA THR A 84 13.77 -12.50 -14.00
C THR A 84 13.61 -13.10 -12.62
N LEU A 85 12.54 -12.75 -11.97
CA LEU A 85 12.26 -13.20 -10.61
C LEU A 85 11.82 -14.66 -10.59
N LYS A 86 12.12 -15.36 -9.50
CA LYS A 86 11.75 -16.75 -9.27
C LYS A 86 10.73 -16.86 -8.16
N ALA A 87 9.86 -17.84 -8.25
CA ALA A 87 8.92 -18.15 -7.17
C ALA A 87 9.67 -18.43 -5.86
N MET A 88 9.22 -17.81 -4.79
CA MET A 88 9.79 -17.97 -3.46
C MET A 88 9.29 -19.28 -2.83
N PRO A 89 10.21 -20.20 -2.46
CA PRO A 89 9.79 -21.44 -1.79
C PRO A 89 9.04 -21.16 -0.49
N GLY A 90 7.94 -21.86 -0.27
CA GLY A 90 7.11 -21.71 0.93
C GLY A 90 6.16 -20.50 0.94
N ASN A 91 6.26 -19.59 -0.03
CA ASN A 91 5.41 -18.38 -0.12
C ASN A 91 4.69 -18.35 -1.47
N PRO A 92 3.50 -18.97 -1.58
CA PRO A 92 2.76 -19.03 -2.84
C PRO A 92 2.46 -17.63 -3.40
N GLY A 93 2.69 -17.44 -4.70
CA GLY A 93 2.46 -16.17 -5.39
C GLY A 93 3.51 -15.09 -5.18
N PHE A 94 4.56 -15.33 -4.38
CA PHE A 94 5.69 -14.42 -4.22
C PHE A 94 6.81 -14.76 -5.18
N TYR A 95 7.39 -13.72 -5.80
CA TYR A 95 8.50 -13.82 -6.75
C TYR A 95 9.62 -12.88 -6.31
N THR A 96 10.84 -13.40 -6.20
CA THR A 96 12.01 -12.64 -5.73
C THR A 96 13.19 -12.80 -6.66
N SER A 97 14.14 -11.85 -6.61
CA SER A 97 15.40 -11.95 -7.32
C SER A 97 16.28 -13.05 -6.73
N THR A 98 16.87 -13.87 -7.61
CA THR A 98 17.87 -14.88 -7.23
C THR A 98 19.29 -14.49 -7.66
N ARG A 99 19.48 -13.26 -8.13
CA ARG A 99 20.79 -12.76 -8.55
C ARG A 99 21.73 -12.59 -7.37
N ASN A 100 23.00 -12.87 -7.59
CA ASN A 100 24.06 -12.61 -6.63
C ASN A 100 25.29 -12.04 -7.38
N PRO A 101 25.70 -10.77 -7.16
CA PRO A 101 25.04 -9.78 -6.31
C PRO A 101 23.65 -9.37 -6.83
N GLN A 102 22.79 -8.96 -5.93
CA GLN A 102 21.45 -8.46 -6.27
C GLN A 102 21.55 -7.12 -7.02
N ASN A 103 20.59 -6.91 -7.92
CA ASN A 103 20.43 -5.61 -8.58
C ASN A 103 19.90 -4.57 -7.58
N ILE A 104 20.56 -3.42 -7.54
CA ILE A 104 20.16 -2.29 -6.69
C ILE A 104 19.32 -1.31 -7.49
N ILE A 105 18.16 -0.97 -6.95
CA ILE A 105 17.23 0.01 -7.54
C ILE A 105 17.84 1.40 -7.41
N LYS A 106 17.96 2.09 -8.53
CA LYS A 106 18.53 3.45 -8.57
C LYS A 106 17.44 4.51 -8.51
N PRO A 107 17.63 5.59 -7.72
CA PRO A 107 16.71 6.74 -7.75
C PRO A 107 16.67 7.39 -9.14
N LYS A 108 15.59 8.09 -9.45
CA LYS A 108 15.29 8.78 -10.72
C LYS A 108 15.14 7.87 -11.94
N GLN A 109 15.21 6.55 -11.77
CA GLN A 109 15.05 5.63 -12.88
C GLN A 109 13.64 5.09 -12.98
N THR A 110 13.24 4.82 -14.22
CA THR A 110 11.97 4.17 -14.51
C THR A 110 12.19 2.67 -14.69
N TYR A 111 11.34 1.89 -14.04
CA TYR A 111 11.32 0.45 -14.12
C TYR A 111 9.99 -0.04 -14.67
N THR A 112 10.05 -1.10 -15.46
CA THR A 112 8.90 -1.77 -16.03
C THR A 112 8.79 -3.18 -15.45
N LEU A 113 7.62 -3.51 -14.91
CA LEU A 113 7.21 -4.85 -14.53
C LEU A 113 6.51 -5.50 -15.73
N PHE A 114 6.89 -6.72 -16.04
CA PHE A 114 6.19 -7.61 -16.96
C PHE A 114 5.86 -8.91 -16.23
N VAL A 115 4.59 -9.31 -16.25
CA VAL A 115 4.12 -10.57 -15.72
C VAL A 115 3.38 -11.33 -16.81
N ARG A 116 3.71 -12.61 -16.98
CA ARG A 116 2.97 -13.54 -17.84
C ARG A 116 2.55 -14.75 -17.01
N THR A 117 1.26 -14.96 -16.89
CA THR A 117 0.70 -16.09 -16.15
C THR A 117 0.77 -17.40 -16.96
N PRO A 118 0.66 -18.58 -16.33
CA PRO A 118 0.67 -19.87 -17.04
C PRO A 118 -0.46 -20.03 -18.07
N ASP A 119 -1.61 -19.38 -17.85
CA ASP A 119 -2.74 -19.35 -18.78
C ASP A 119 -2.58 -18.31 -19.92
N GLY A 120 -1.42 -17.63 -19.99
CA GLY A 120 -1.04 -16.75 -21.08
C GLY A 120 -1.46 -15.29 -20.94
N ARG A 121 -2.17 -14.91 -19.87
CA ARG A 121 -2.48 -13.49 -19.60
C ARG A 121 -1.21 -12.72 -19.31
N THR A 122 -1.19 -11.46 -19.74
CA THR A 122 -0.05 -10.56 -19.52
C THR A 122 -0.47 -9.34 -18.72
N VAL A 123 0.40 -8.91 -17.82
CA VAL A 123 0.25 -7.68 -17.03
C VAL A 123 1.54 -6.88 -17.15
N THR A 124 1.41 -5.58 -17.36
CA THR A 124 2.52 -4.64 -17.40
C THR A 124 2.25 -3.43 -16.53
N ALA A 125 3.28 -2.90 -15.91
CA ALA A 125 3.21 -1.67 -15.12
C ALA A 125 4.57 -0.97 -15.12
N THR A 126 4.57 0.35 -14.91
CA THR A 126 5.80 1.14 -14.84
C THR A 126 5.79 2.00 -13.60
N THR A 127 6.94 2.20 -12.99
CA THR A 127 7.16 3.12 -11.86
C THR A 127 8.43 3.92 -12.07
N THR A 128 8.45 5.17 -11.63
CA THR A 128 9.66 5.99 -11.60
C THR A 128 10.06 6.27 -10.17
N VAL A 129 11.23 5.76 -9.80
CA VAL A 129 11.72 5.81 -8.42
C VAL A 129 12.00 7.26 -8.01
N PRO A 130 11.43 7.76 -6.90
CA PRO A 130 11.72 9.10 -6.40
C PRO A 130 13.22 9.32 -6.15
N ASP A 131 13.64 10.58 -6.22
CA ASP A 131 14.99 10.96 -5.84
C ASP A 131 15.21 10.82 -4.34
N THR A 132 16.45 10.64 -3.94
CA THR A 132 16.83 10.62 -2.53
C THR A 132 16.65 12.01 -1.90
N PHE A 133 16.40 12.02 -0.62
CA PHE A 133 16.26 13.20 0.22
C PHE A 133 16.86 12.90 1.61
N HIS A 134 16.93 13.89 2.50
CA HIS A 134 17.52 13.73 3.82
C HIS A 134 16.66 14.37 4.90
N ILE A 135 16.56 13.71 6.05
CA ILE A 135 16.00 14.29 7.27
C ILE A 135 16.96 15.36 7.76
N ILE A 136 16.46 16.60 7.91
CA ILE A 136 17.23 17.76 8.37
C ILE A 136 17.46 17.62 9.89
N ALA A 137 18.64 18.04 10.35
CA ALA A 137 19.02 17.99 11.76
C ALA A 137 18.86 16.60 12.41
N LYS A 138 19.08 15.56 11.63
CA LYS A 138 18.97 14.15 12.07
C LYS A 138 19.85 13.83 13.29
N GLU A 139 21.02 14.45 13.38
CA GLU A 139 21.98 14.28 14.48
C GLU A 139 21.52 14.96 15.77
N THR A 140 20.73 16.03 15.69
CA THR A 140 20.23 16.80 16.84
C THR A 140 18.85 16.39 17.29
N PHE A 141 18.16 15.53 16.53
CA PHE A 141 16.87 14.99 16.92
C PHE A 141 17.02 14.13 18.20
N PRO A 142 16.10 14.24 19.18
CA PRO A 142 16.22 13.51 20.43
C PRO A 142 16.32 12.00 20.19
N ARG A 143 17.40 11.40 20.70
CA ARG A 143 17.60 9.94 20.62
C ARG A 143 16.78 9.17 21.64
N VAL A 144 16.42 9.85 22.74
CA VAL A 144 15.55 9.30 23.78
C VAL A 144 14.33 10.20 23.91
N ILE A 145 13.17 9.60 23.86
CA ILE A 145 11.87 10.24 24.04
C ILE A 145 11.27 9.68 25.32
N TYR A 146 10.88 10.54 26.24
CA TYR A 146 10.22 10.16 27.47
C TYR A 146 8.71 10.26 27.30
N TYR A 147 8.03 9.14 27.49
CA TYR A 147 6.58 9.09 27.49
C TYR A 147 6.07 9.28 28.92
N ARG A 148 5.32 10.34 29.18
CA ARG A 148 4.68 10.56 30.46
C ARG A 148 3.50 9.63 30.65
N LYS A 149 3.54 8.83 31.73
CA LYS A 149 2.43 8.01 32.17
C LYS A 149 1.40 8.91 32.84
N GLY A 150 0.19 9.04 32.27
CA GLY A 150 -0.91 9.80 32.89
C GLY A 150 -1.78 10.58 31.88
N PRO A 151 -2.95 11.07 32.30
CA PRO A 151 -3.95 11.67 31.39
C PRO A 151 -3.54 13.04 30.81
N VAL A 152 -2.46 13.64 31.28
CA VAL A 152 -1.95 14.91 30.78
C VAL A 152 -0.63 14.65 30.05
N VAL A 153 -0.75 14.16 28.83
CA VAL A 153 0.35 14.29 27.87
C VAL A 153 0.47 15.76 27.55
N ASP A 154 1.66 16.34 27.76
CA ASP A 154 1.93 17.70 27.29
C ASP A 154 1.93 17.69 25.75
N GLN A 155 0.74 17.79 25.18
CA GLN A 155 0.50 17.82 23.73
C GLN A 155 1.00 19.13 23.09
N THR A 156 1.51 20.05 23.90
CA THR A 156 1.87 21.40 23.47
C THR A 156 3.19 21.44 22.69
N LYS A 157 3.96 20.36 22.66
CA LYS A 157 5.24 20.30 21.94
C LYS A 157 5.39 18.97 21.22
N PRO A 158 4.75 18.79 20.05
CA PRO A 158 4.97 17.62 19.23
C PRO A 158 6.43 17.60 18.75
N TYR A 159 6.97 16.40 18.53
CA TYR A 159 8.26 16.26 17.86
C TYR A 159 8.05 16.58 16.37
N ILE A 160 8.80 17.53 15.86
CA ILE A 160 8.78 17.93 14.46
C ILE A 160 9.96 17.29 13.74
N ILE A 161 9.69 16.68 12.61
CA ILE A 161 10.71 16.19 11.68
C ILE A 161 10.61 16.98 10.40
N ASP A 162 11.72 17.59 9.99
CA ASP A 162 11.88 18.29 8.73
C ASP A 162 12.78 17.48 7.80
N TRP A 163 12.55 17.56 6.48
CA TRP A 163 13.38 16.92 5.47
C TRP A 163 13.54 17.78 4.23
N THR A 164 14.57 17.50 3.44
CA THR A 164 14.78 18.16 2.15
C THR A 164 13.78 17.61 1.13
N SER A 165 13.30 18.44 0.22
CA SER A 165 12.43 17.95 -0.84
C SER A 165 13.18 16.99 -1.78
N SER A 166 12.53 15.92 -2.19
CA SER A 166 12.98 15.11 -3.34
C SER A 166 12.95 15.97 -4.60
N SER A 167 13.96 15.88 -5.46
CA SER A 167 14.01 16.67 -6.69
C SER A 167 12.93 16.30 -7.72
N MET A 168 12.31 15.16 -7.55
CA MET A 168 11.11 14.76 -8.28
C MET A 168 9.90 15.04 -7.39
N HIS A 169 8.80 15.53 -7.99
CA HIS A 169 7.57 15.69 -7.24
C HIS A 169 7.19 14.35 -6.61
N SER A 170 7.06 14.33 -5.30
CA SER A 170 6.74 13.13 -4.52
C SER A 170 5.85 13.51 -3.36
N ASP A 171 4.86 12.67 -3.12
CA ASP A 171 4.12 12.70 -1.86
C ASP A 171 4.92 11.96 -0.78
N TYR A 172 4.68 12.32 0.47
CA TYR A 172 5.43 11.72 1.58
C TYR A 172 4.53 10.95 2.52
N ILE A 173 5.04 9.81 2.97
CA ILE A 173 4.45 9.01 4.03
C ILE A 173 5.42 9.00 5.20
N THR A 174 4.89 9.19 6.41
CA THR A 174 5.66 8.97 7.62
C THR A 174 5.28 7.65 8.24
N SER A 175 6.24 6.93 8.79
CA SER A 175 5.97 5.71 9.55
C SER A 175 6.78 5.67 10.83
N VAL A 176 6.17 5.09 11.87
CA VAL A 176 6.81 4.82 13.16
C VAL A 176 6.72 3.32 13.39
N THR A 177 7.86 2.65 13.40
CA THR A 177 7.93 1.19 13.56
C THR A 177 8.68 0.82 14.83
N SER A 178 8.03 0.05 15.73
CA SER A 178 8.68 -0.55 16.88
C SER A 178 9.62 -1.66 16.41
N LEU A 179 10.90 -1.55 16.74
CA LEU A 179 11.95 -2.50 16.36
C LEU A 179 12.17 -3.59 17.39
N ASP A 180 11.71 -3.37 18.61
CA ASP A 180 11.89 -4.32 19.71
C ASP A 180 10.67 -5.24 19.85
N SER A 181 10.83 -6.49 19.47
CA SER A 181 9.75 -7.48 19.45
C SER A 181 9.24 -7.84 20.85
N LEU A 182 10.04 -7.61 21.89
CA LEU A 182 9.74 -7.92 23.28
C LEU A 182 9.35 -6.67 24.08
N ALA A 183 9.31 -5.49 23.45
CA ALA A 183 8.97 -4.26 24.12
C ALA A 183 7.55 -4.29 24.73
N ASP A 184 7.43 -3.74 25.92
CA ASP A 184 6.15 -3.57 26.59
C ASP A 184 5.26 -2.56 25.85
N GLN A 185 3.98 -2.86 25.80
CA GLN A 185 2.98 -1.94 25.26
C GLN A 185 2.83 -0.73 26.19
N ILE A 186 2.71 0.46 25.59
CA ILE A 186 2.44 1.69 26.32
C ILE A 186 0.99 1.65 26.82
N PRO A 187 0.74 1.74 28.14
CA PRO A 187 -0.60 1.79 28.69
C PRO A 187 -1.36 3.02 28.16
N ARG A 188 -2.60 2.82 27.72
CA ARG A 188 -3.50 3.90 27.29
C ARG A 188 -4.72 3.92 28.18
N ASP A 189 -5.01 5.09 28.73
CA ASP A 189 -6.18 5.30 29.61
C ASP A 189 -7.52 5.42 28.85
N PHE A 190 -7.50 5.37 27.51
CA PHE A 190 -8.72 5.49 26.70
C PHE A 190 -9.23 4.10 26.32
N GLY A 191 -10.20 3.66 27.12
CA GLY A 191 -10.99 2.48 27.06
C GLY A 191 -11.22 1.84 25.69
N ASN A 192 -10.51 0.81 25.45
CA ASN A 192 -10.99 -0.46 24.95
C ASN A 192 -9.93 -1.49 25.32
N ASN A 193 -10.23 -2.28 26.32
CA ASN A 193 -9.47 -3.47 26.70
C ASN A 193 -9.68 -4.59 25.66
N ASN A 194 -9.64 -4.27 24.38
CA ASN A 194 -9.54 -5.27 23.35
C ASN A 194 -8.14 -5.86 23.45
N GLU A 195 -8.08 -7.15 23.72
CA GLU A 195 -6.87 -7.96 23.90
C GLU A 195 -5.96 -8.00 22.66
N GLU A 196 -6.36 -7.33 21.57
CA GLU A 196 -5.61 -7.30 20.33
C GLU A 196 -4.42 -6.34 20.44
N LYS A 197 -3.23 -6.90 20.31
CA LYS A 197 -2.00 -6.11 20.36
C LYS A 197 -1.96 -5.13 19.19
N PRO A 198 -1.70 -3.85 19.43
CA PRO A 198 -1.62 -2.86 18.36
C PRO A 198 -0.50 -3.20 17.38
N ASN A 199 -0.67 -2.79 16.13
CA ASN A 199 0.35 -2.95 15.11
C ASN A 199 1.66 -2.28 15.54
N ARG A 200 2.78 -2.92 15.20
CA ARG A 200 4.11 -2.37 15.50
C ARG A 200 4.49 -1.20 14.61
N THR A 201 3.84 -1.06 13.47
CA THR A 201 4.02 0.06 12.55
C THR A 201 2.77 0.91 12.51
N SER A 202 2.92 2.20 12.76
CA SER A 202 1.89 3.22 12.57
C SER A 202 2.28 4.10 11.39
N TYR A 203 1.32 4.42 10.54
CA TYR A 203 1.53 5.29 9.38
C TYR A 203 0.83 6.63 9.59
N GLY A 204 1.53 7.71 9.24
CA GLY A 204 0.96 9.03 9.07
C GLY A 204 1.02 9.40 7.59
N PHE A 205 -0.09 9.87 7.04
CA PHE A 205 -0.14 10.29 5.64
C PHE A 205 -0.08 11.82 5.57
N ASN A 206 1.02 12.33 5.02
CA ASN A 206 1.14 13.74 4.66
C ASN A 206 0.87 13.87 3.16
N TYR A 207 -0.35 14.23 2.80
CA TYR A 207 -0.85 14.19 1.42
C TYR A 207 -0.36 15.32 0.51
N ILE A 208 0.52 16.21 0.91
CA ILE A 208 0.87 17.34 0.06
C ILE A 208 2.30 17.77 0.38
N ASP A 209 3.15 17.88 -0.63
CA ASP A 209 4.30 18.81 -0.79
C ASP A 209 4.94 19.42 0.50
N LYS A 210 4.66 18.82 1.64
CA LYS A 210 5.16 19.23 2.93
C LYS A 210 6.44 18.50 3.23
N THR A 211 7.47 19.26 3.55
CA THR A 211 8.77 18.75 3.96
C THR A 211 8.93 18.74 5.48
N HIS A 212 7.82 18.71 6.21
CA HIS A 212 7.82 18.59 7.67
C HIS A 212 6.58 17.87 8.17
N THR A 213 6.68 17.22 9.31
CA THR A 213 5.55 16.62 10.02
C THR A 213 5.74 16.69 11.53
N GLU A 214 4.63 16.78 12.22
CA GLU A 214 4.56 16.54 13.64
C GLU A 214 4.34 15.06 13.90
N ILE A 215 5.08 14.48 14.85
CA ILE A 215 4.86 13.09 15.28
C ILE A 215 4.02 13.12 16.54
N PRO A 216 2.73 12.79 16.43
CA PRO A 216 1.87 12.74 17.59
C PRO A 216 2.30 11.59 18.53
N TRP A 217 2.21 11.81 19.82
CA TRP A 217 2.56 10.82 20.84
C TRP A 217 1.80 9.49 20.69
N PHE A 218 0.56 9.54 20.22
CA PHE A 218 -0.28 8.36 20.06
C PHE A 218 0.16 7.45 18.88
N THR A 219 1.13 7.88 18.09
CA THR A 219 1.76 7.07 17.04
C THR A 219 2.63 5.95 17.63
N PHE A 220 3.12 6.15 18.87
CA PHE A 220 3.93 5.16 19.55
C PHE A 220 3.04 4.22 20.36
N HIS A 221 3.15 2.92 20.11
CA HIS A 221 2.36 1.89 20.80
C HIS A 221 3.16 1.09 21.81
N TYR A 222 4.49 1.10 21.72
CA TYR A 222 5.40 0.31 22.53
C TYR A 222 6.52 1.19 23.09
N TYR A 223 7.14 0.73 24.18
CA TYR A 223 8.43 1.28 24.63
C TYR A 223 9.59 0.71 23.78
N GLY A 224 10.82 1.12 24.03
CA GLY A 224 11.99 0.62 23.34
C GLY A 224 12.34 1.35 22.05
N LYS A 225 13.08 0.69 21.18
CA LYS A 225 13.61 1.27 19.95
C LYS A 225 12.53 1.39 18.87
N HIS A 226 12.50 2.55 18.21
CA HIS A 226 11.62 2.82 17.10
C HIS A 226 12.40 3.39 15.92
N MET A 227 12.01 3.00 14.72
CA MET A 227 12.41 3.65 13.49
C MET A 227 11.34 4.67 13.08
N LEU A 228 11.74 5.93 12.98
CA LEU A 228 10.95 6.98 12.37
C LEU A 228 11.42 7.09 10.92
N ALA A 229 10.58 6.75 9.97
CA ALA A 229 10.92 6.77 8.55
C ALA A 229 10.02 7.74 7.78
N ILE A 230 10.64 8.46 6.86
CA ILE A 230 9.97 9.28 5.86
C ILE A 230 10.18 8.58 4.52
N LEU A 231 9.10 8.39 3.77
CA LEU A 231 9.12 7.80 2.44
C LEU A 231 8.62 8.84 1.44
N ALA A 232 9.45 9.22 0.48
CA ALA A 232 9.00 9.87 -0.74
C ALA A 232 8.46 8.79 -1.66
N ILE A 233 7.20 8.88 -2.09
CA ILE A 233 6.52 7.85 -2.88
C ILE A 233 6.18 8.37 -4.27
N ASP A 234 6.12 7.49 -5.25
CA ASP A 234 5.67 7.83 -6.59
C ASP A 234 4.13 7.91 -6.68
N ASN A 235 3.64 8.39 -7.81
CA ASN A 235 2.20 8.56 -8.03
C ASN A 235 1.41 7.24 -7.96
N ASN A 236 2.01 6.12 -8.40
CA ASN A 236 1.32 4.83 -8.38
C ASN A 236 1.07 4.38 -6.94
N TYR A 237 2.09 4.50 -6.10
CA TYR A 237 1.98 4.16 -4.69
C TYR A 237 1.01 5.09 -3.96
N TYR A 238 1.09 6.41 -4.24
CA TYR A 238 0.17 7.40 -3.70
C TYR A 238 -1.29 7.09 -4.06
N ASN A 239 -1.57 6.88 -5.34
CA ASN A 239 -2.92 6.58 -5.82
C ASN A 239 -3.48 5.31 -5.16
N PHE A 240 -2.66 4.26 -5.04
CA PHE A 240 -3.06 3.02 -4.40
C PHE A 240 -3.46 3.22 -2.92
N ILE A 241 -2.65 3.93 -2.14
CA ILE A 241 -2.93 4.20 -0.72
C ILE A 241 -4.17 5.08 -0.57
N ARG A 242 -4.29 6.12 -1.38
CA ARG A 242 -5.44 7.02 -1.34
C ARG A 242 -6.74 6.27 -1.59
N GLN A 243 -6.74 5.34 -2.52
CA GLN A 243 -7.91 4.50 -2.82
C GLN A 243 -8.23 3.55 -1.68
N ALA A 244 -7.22 2.88 -1.10
CA ALA A 244 -7.41 1.99 0.02
C ALA A 244 -8.01 2.71 1.25
N ASN A 245 -7.67 3.98 1.47
CA ASN A 245 -8.15 4.79 2.59
C ASN A 245 -9.49 5.50 2.33
N SER A 246 -9.93 5.62 1.08
CA SER A 246 -11.21 6.31 0.75
C SER A 246 -12.46 5.50 1.10
N GLY A 247 -12.31 4.34 1.74
CA GLY A 247 -13.43 3.50 2.18
C GLY A 247 -14.27 2.91 1.05
N GLY A 248 -13.75 2.89 -0.16
CA GLY A 248 -14.43 2.24 -1.29
C GLY A 248 -15.68 2.99 -1.82
N THR A 249 -15.88 4.24 -1.43
CA THR A 249 -17.09 5.00 -1.79
C THR A 249 -17.15 5.37 -3.27
N ASP A 250 -16.06 5.33 -4.01
CA ASP A 250 -16.09 5.50 -5.46
C ASP A 250 -15.18 4.49 -6.19
N ILE A 251 -15.73 3.31 -6.42
CA ILE A 251 -15.06 2.22 -7.16
C ILE A 251 -14.85 2.62 -8.65
N ARG A 252 -15.53 3.64 -9.12
CA ARG A 252 -15.52 4.04 -10.54
C ARG A 252 -14.27 4.80 -10.98
N GLU A 253 -13.47 5.29 -10.04
CA GLU A 253 -12.24 6.06 -10.31
C GLU A 253 -10.94 5.33 -9.91
N ILE A 254 -10.97 4.02 -9.71
CA ILE A 254 -9.74 3.28 -9.41
C ILE A 254 -8.83 3.33 -10.65
N LYS A 255 -7.86 4.23 -10.62
CA LYS A 255 -6.80 4.29 -11.62
C LYS A 255 -5.72 3.29 -11.24
N TYR A 256 -5.82 2.09 -11.80
CA TYR A 256 -4.70 1.16 -11.73
C TYR A 256 -3.69 1.53 -12.81
N ASP A 257 -2.46 1.86 -12.41
CA ASP A 257 -1.35 2.04 -13.36
C ASP A 257 -0.80 0.67 -13.82
N VAL A 258 -1.68 -0.35 -13.79
CA VAL A 258 -1.41 -1.73 -14.15
C VAL A 258 -2.26 -2.08 -15.37
N ILE A 259 -1.63 -2.36 -16.48
CA ILE A 259 -2.28 -2.71 -17.75
C ILE A 259 -2.45 -4.23 -17.82
N GLY A 260 -3.67 -4.69 -18.10
CA GLY A 260 -4.00 -6.12 -18.21
C GLY A 260 -4.28 -6.82 -16.87
N GLY A 261 -4.34 -6.07 -15.77
CA GLY A 261 -4.61 -6.58 -14.42
C GLY A 261 -5.00 -5.48 -13.45
N LEU A 262 -4.95 -5.82 -12.17
CA LEU A 262 -5.23 -4.93 -11.04
C LEU A 262 -4.00 -4.85 -10.13
N GLY A 263 -4.00 -3.88 -9.21
CA GLY A 263 -3.02 -3.78 -8.15
C GLY A 263 -2.10 -2.59 -8.26
N VAL A 264 -0.86 -2.72 -7.81
CA VAL A 264 0.11 -1.63 -7.76
C VAL A 264 1.52 -2.11 -8.10
N PHE A 265 2.21 -1.31 -8.91
CA PHE A 265 3.64 -1.37 -9.05
C PHE A 265 4.18 0.04 -8.82
N GLY A 266 4.59 0.30 -7.58
CA GLY A 266 5.02 1.61 -7.13
C GLY A 266 6.47 1.62 -6.65
N SER A 267 6.94 2.80 -6.26
CA SER A 267 8.31 2.96 -5.77
C SER A 267 8.40 4.06 -4.72
N ALA A 268 9.47 3.99 -3.92
CA ALA A 268 9.77 4.97 -2.90
C ALA A 268 11.27 5.19 -2.71
N ALA A 269 11.63 6.35 -2.17
CA ALA A 269 12.90 6.61 -1.53
C ALA A 269 12.66 6.84 -0.03
N MET A 270 13.58 6.40 0.83
CA MET A 270 13.41 6.46 2.27
C MET A 270 14.63 7.07 2.95
N ASP A 271 14.38 7.93 3.94
CA ASP A 271 15.35 8.27 4.98
C ASP A 271 14.71 8.02 6.36
N SER A 272 15.52 7.68 7.35
CA SER A 272 15.03 7.28 8.67
C SER A 272 16.00 7.66 9.80
N LEU A 273 15.47 7.72 11.01
CA LEU A 273 16.25 7.85 12.25
C LEU A 273 15.71 6.90 13.32
N ILE A 274 16.58 6.58 14.28
CA ILE A 274 16.24 5.69 15.40
C ILE A 274 16.10 6.52 16.69
N VAL A 275 15.00 6.29 17.38
CA VAL A 275 14.71 6.84 18.70
C VAL A 275 14.40 5.73 19.68
N THR A 276 14.62 5.98 20.98
CA THR A 276 14.26 5.05 22.05
C THR A 276 13.18 5.70 22.93
N LEU A 277 12.03 5.06 23.02
CA LEU A 277 11.00 5.46 23.97
C LEU A 277 11.28 4.84 25.34
N GLN A 278 11.25 5.67 26.37
CA GLN A 278 11.40 5.25 27.75
C GLN A 278 10.22 5.73 28.60
N PRO A 279 9.79 4.95 29.59
CA PRO A 279 8.86 5.42 30.59
C PRO A 279 9.49 6.58 31.39
N ASN A 280 8.70 7.59 31.74
CA ASN A 280 9.13 8.71 32.59
C ASN A 280 8.80 8.42 34.05
#